data_41222927eb073d3fb9fc0ba2cb4c73cb
#
_entry.id   41222927eb073d3fb9fc0ba2cb4c73cb
#
_cell.length_a   1.000
_cell.length_b   1.000
_cell.length_c   1.000
_cell.angle_alpha   90.00
_cell.angle_beta   90.00
_cell.angle_gamma   90.00
#
_symmetry.space_group_name_H-M   'P 1'
#
loop_
_entity.id
_entity.type
_entity.pdbx_description
1 polymer ?
#
loop_
_entity_poly.entity_id
_entity_poly.type
_entity_poly.pdbx_seq_one_letter_code
_entity_poly.pdbx_strand_id
1 'polypeptide(L)'
;VQSVGWEPEIVALKQAWELVEEKVEMARQAVKNNQKSPIYYFMEKKLMDTGILAGYMGLWRWQVARHFKPGVFARIKPSTLEKYAKVFDIDLKQLTDFDPDHPDTPK
;
A
#
# COMPACT_ATOMS: atom_id res chain seq x y z
N VAL A 1 -25.52 -17.78 -23.32
CA VAL A 1 -25.25 -17.07 -23.38
C VAL A 1 -24.29 -16.57 -23.41
N GLN A 2 -23.83 -16.38 -23.94
CA GLN A 2 -23.09 -15.89 -23.91
C GLN A 2 -22.73 -14.99 -24.23
N SER A 3 -22.35 -14.69 -24.05
CA SER A 3 -22.04 -13.60 -24.02
C SER A 3 -21.03 -13.21 -24.78
N VAL A 4 -20.75 -12.21 -24.95
CA VAL A 4 -19.88 -11.76 -25.76
C VAL A 4 -19.10 -10.75 -25.19
N GLY A 5 -18.16 -10.75 -24.85
CA GLY A 5 -17.19 -9.98 -24.32
C GLY A 5 -17.41 -8.58 -23.84
N TRP A 6 -18.54 -8.06 -24.09
CA TRP A 6 -18.84 -6.77 -23.62
C TRP A 6 -19.66 -6.81 -22.44
N GLU A 7 -19.76 -7.89 -21.79
CA GLU A 7 -20.59 -8.00 -20.64
C GLU A 7 -20.29 -6.95 -19.65
N PRO A 8 -21.29 -6.49 -18.91
CA PRO A 8 -21.11 -5.54 -17.84
C PRO A 8 -20.06 -5.95 -16.81
N GLU A 9 -19.87 -7.25 -16.62
CA GLU A 9 -18.83 -7.78 -15.76
C GLU A 9 -17.44 -7.34 -16.15
N ILE A 10 -17.12 -7.38 -17.43
CA ILE A 10 -15.80 -7.01 -17.94
C ILE A 10 -15.57 -5.51 -17.77
N VAL A 11 -16.58 -4.72 -18.05
CA VAL A 11 -16.51 -3.28 -17.91
C VAL A 11 -16.36 -2.90 -16.43
N ALA A 12 -17.12 -3.55 -15.55
CA ALA A 12 -17.05 -3.30 -14.13
C ALA A 12 -15.68 -3.65 -13.56
N LEU A 13 -15.09 -4.75 -14.01
CA LEU A 13 -13.77 -5.17 -13.58
C LEU A 13 -12.70 -4.17 -14.01
N LYS A 14 -12.79 -3.68 -15.23
CA LYS A 14 -11.88 -2.66 -15.74
C LYS A 14 -11.97 -1.38 -14.91
N GLN A 15 -13.18 -0.93 -14.60
CA GLN A 15 -13.41 0.24 -13.77
C GLN A 15 -12.85 0.06 -12.37
N ALA A 16 -13.00 -1.14 -11.80
CA ALA A 16 -12.46 -1.44 -10.49
C ALA A 16 -10.93 -1.33 -10.47
N TRP A 17 -10.26 -1.83 -11.51
CA TRP A 17 -8.81 -1.71 -11.62
C TRP A 17 -8.36 -0.28 -11.81
N GLU A 18 -9.11 0.52 -12.56
CA GLU A 18 -8.82 1.94 -12.72
C GLU A 18 -8.89 2.68 -11.38
N LEU A 19 -9.89 2.33 -10.54
CA LEU A 19 -10.01 2.91 -9.21
C LEU A 19 -8.84 2.52 -8.31
N VAL A 20 -8.39 1.27 -8.41
CA VAL A 20 -7.21 0.81 -7.67
C VAL A 20 -5.98 1.59 -8.09
N GLU A 21 -5.78 1.76 -9.40
CA GLU A 21 -4.64 2.51 -9.93
C GLU A 21 -4.67 3.97 -9.45
N GLU A 22 -5.84 4.58 -9.41
CA GLU A 22 -5.98 5.93 -8.88
C GLU A 22 -5.59 6.02 -7.42
N LYS A 23 -6.05 5.07 -6.61
CA LYS A 23 -5.72 5.04 -5.18
C LYS A 23 -4.22 4.84 -4.95
N VAL A 24 -3.61 3.96 -5.75
CA VAL A 24 -2.17 3.72 -5.66
C VAL A 24 -1.40 4.99 -6.05
N GLU A 25 -1.84 5.67 -7.10
CA GLU A 25 -1.20 6.91 -7.52
C GLU A 25 -1.35 8.02 -6.49
N MET A 26 -2.54 8.15 -5.88
CA MET A 26 -2.76 9.11 -4.81
C MET A 26 -1.88 8.81 -3.60
N ALA A 27 -1.71 7.52 -3.27
CA ALA A 27 -0.83 7.11 -2.19
C ALA A 27 0.63 7.44 -2.50
N ARG A 28 1.05 7.20 -3.74
CA ARG A 28 2.40 7.55 -4.19
C ARG A 28 2.67 9.04 -4.04
N GLN A 29 1.72 9.87 -4.46
CA GLN A 29 1.82 11.32 -4.33
C GLN A 29 1.86 11.74 -2.86
N ALA A 30 1.07 11.09 -2.02
CA ALA A 30 1.05 11.40 -0.59
C ALA A 30 2.41 11.10 0.05
N VAL A 31 3.07 10.01 -0.36
CA VAL A 31 4.42 9.70 0.13
C VAL A 31 5.42 10.73 -0.40
N LYS A 32 5.32 11.07 -1.67
CA LYS A 32 6.20 12.07 -2.28
C LYS A 32 6.10 13.42 -1.59
N ASN A 33 4.89 13.80 -1.19
CA ASN A 33 4.62 15.07 -0.51
C ASN A 33 4.85 15.00 1.01
N ASN A 34 5.39 13.89 1.47
CA ASN A 34 5.68 13.66 2.90
C ASN A 34 4.43 13.75 3.79
N GLN A 35 3.29 13.36 3.24
CA GLN A 35 2.02 13.32 3.97
C GLN A 35 1.75 11.94 4.58
N LYS A 36 2.25 10.90 3.92
CA LYS A 36 2.08 9.51 4.35
C LYS A 36 3.42 8.77 4.24
N SER A 37 3.54 7.68 4.98
CA SER A 37 4.72 6.84 4.91
C SER A 37 4.56 5.78 3.80
N PRO A 38 5.66 5.12 3.41
CA PRO A 38 5.59 4.05 2.41
C PRO A 38 4.64 2.91 2.78
N ILE A 39 4.36 2.70 4.07
CA ILE A 39 3.41 1.67 4.51
C ILE A 39 2.04 1.92 3.87
N TYR A 40 1.62 3.17 3.81
CA TYR A 40 0.33 3.52 3.20
C TYR A 40 0.32 3.17 1.71
N TYR A 41 1.40 3.46 1.00
CA TYR A 41 1.53 3.13 -0.42
C TYR A 41 1.42 1.62 -0.66
N PHE A 42 2.19 0.83 0.08
CA PHE A 42 2.17 -0.63 -0.10
C PHE A 42 0.84 -1.24 0.32
N MET A 43 0.19 -0.67 1.33
CA MET A 43 -1.15 -1.11 1.71
C MET A 43 -2.12 -0.99 0.52
N GLU A 44 -2.13 0.15 -0.14
CA GLU A 44 -3.00 0.36 -1.31
C GLU A 44 -2.56 -0.52 -2.48
N LYS A 45 -1.26 -0.63 -2.71
CA LYS A 45 -0.69 -1.44 -3.80
C LYS A 45 -1.06 -2.91 -3.66
N LYS A 46 -1.14 -3.41 -2.43
CA LYS A 46 -1.46 -4.81 -2.14
C LYS A 46 -2.94 -5.04 -1.88
N LEU A 47 -3.78 -4.05 -2.19
CA LEU A 47 -5.24 -4.14 -2.09
C LEU A 47 -5.73 -4.44 -0.67
N MET A 48 -5.07 -3.86 0.30
CA MET A 48 -5.45 -3.98 1.71
C MET A 48 -6.04 -2.67 2.21
N ASP A 49 -6.86 -2.76 3.24
CA ASP A 49 -7.27 -1.58 4.01
C ASP A 49 -6.60 -1.63 5.37
N THR A 50 -6.80 -0.59 6.17
CA THR A 50 -6.18 -0.48 7.50
C THR A 50 -6.55 -1.67 8.39
N GLY A 51 -7.80 -2.12 8.34
CA GLY A 51 -8.25 -3.24 9.15
C GLY A 51 -7.61 -4.56 8.74
N ILE A 52 -7.50 -4.80 7.43
CA ILE A 52 -6.86 -6.01 6.91
C ILE A 52 -5.38 -6.01 7.31
N LEU A 53 -4.70 -4.90 7.11
CA LEU A 53 -3.29 -4.78 7.45
C LEU A 53 -3.06 -4.97 8.95
N ALA A 54 -3.91 -4.35 9.78
CA ALA A 54 -3.84 -4.52 11.24
C ALA A 54 -3.99 -5.98 11.63
N GLY A 55 -4.90 -6.70 10.97
CA GLY A 55 -5.10 -8.13 11.22
C GLY A 55 -3.84 -8.94 10.92
N TYR A 56 -3.20 -8.71 9.78
CA TYR A 56 -1.97 -9.41 9.42
C TYR A 56 -0.82 -9.07 10.35
N MET A 57 -0.77 -7.83 10.83
CA MET A 57 0.31 -7.38 11.71
C MET A 57 0.10 -7.76 13.18
N GLY A 58 -1.13 -8.12 13.54
CA GLY A 58 -1.47 -8.34 14.93
C GLY A 58 -1.49 -7.04 15.72
N LEU A 59 -1.85 -5.95 15.06
CA LEU A 59 -1.91 -4.62 15.66
C LEU A 59 -3.34 -4.10 15.63
N TRP A 60 -3.58 -3.03 16.40
CA TRP A 60 -4.85 -2.32 16.33
C TRP A 60 -4.84 -1.37 15.14
N ARG A 61 -6.01 -1.05 14.62
CA ARG A 61 -6.12 -0.13 13.48
C ARG A 61 -5.46 1.22 13.76
N TRP A 62 -5.62 1.74 14.97
CA TRP A 62 -5.01 3.03 15.32
C TRP A 62 -3.49 2.98 15.31
N GLN A 63 -2.90 1.82 15.65
CA GLN A 63 -1.45 1.65 15.59
C GLN A 63 -0.95 1.69 14.15
N VAL A 64 -1.65 0.99 13.26
CA VAL A 64 -1.31 1.01 11.84
C VAL A 64 -1.47 2.43 11.28
N ALA A 65 -2.57 3.09 11.65
CA ALA A 65 -2.82 4.47 11.19
C ALA A 65 -1.70 5.42 11.64
N ARG A 66 -1.17 5.22 12.84
CA ARG A 66 -0.01 6.00 13.29
C ARG A 66 1.21 5.77 12.42
N HIS A 67 1.41 4.53 11.98
CA HIS A 67 2.55 4.18 11.13
C HIS A 67 2.47 4.80 9.74
N PHE A 68 1.33 5.35 9.34
CA PHE A 68 1.21 6.09 8.10
C PHE A 68 1.84 7.47 8.17
N LYS A 69 2.12 7.96 9.37
CA LYS A 69 2.76 9.27 9.54
C LYS A 69 4.27 9.13 9.29
N PRO A 70 4.84 9.97 8.42
CA PRO A 70 6.27 9.85 8.09
C PRO A 70 7.19 9.95 9.32
N GLY A 71 6.87 10.84 10.25
CA GLY A 71 7.66 10.99 11.47
C GLY A 71 7.62 9.78 12.36
N VAL A 72 6.47 9.12 12.45
CA VAL A 72 6.33 7.87 13.21
C VAL A 72 7.03 6.73 12.49
N PHE A 73 6.87 6.66 11.17
CA PHE A 73 7.52 5.64 10.36
C PHE A 73 9.04 5.62 10.57
N ALA A 74 9.65 6.80 10.65
CA ALA A 74 11.09 6.94 10.85
C ALA A 74 11.56 6.35 12.19
N ARG A 75 10.64 6.14 13.13
CA ARG A 75 10.94 5.62 14.47
C ARG A 75 10.49 4.18 14.68
N ILE A 76 9.91 3.54 13.68
CA ILE A 76 9.44 2.17 13.82
C ILE A 76 10.66 1.25 14.01
N LYS A 77 10.52 0.29 14.90
CA LYS A 77 11.57 -0.70 15.15
C LYS A 77 11.85 -1.53 13.92
N PRO A 78 13.12 -1.90 13.67
CA PRO A 78 13.45 -2.74 12.52
C PRO A 78 12.64 -4.05 12.46
N SER A 79 12.39 -4.69 13.60
CA SER A 79 11.60 -5.93 13.63
C SER A 79 10.18 -5.71 13.14
N THR A 80 9.58 -4.58 13.48
CA THR A 80 8.23 -4.24 13.01
C THR A 80 8.24 -3.94 11.51
N LEU A 81 9.26 -3.23 11.03
CA LEU A 81 9.41 -2.93 9.61
C LEU A 81 9.59 -4.22 8.80
N GLU A 82 10.37 -5.17 9.33
CA GLU A 82 10.54 -6.48 8.68
C GLU A 82 9.21 -7.22 8.58
N LYS A 83 8.38 -7.13 9.60
CA LYS A 83 7.07 -7.76 9.58
C LYS A 83 6.17 -7.13 8.53
N TYR A 84 6.18 -5.80 8.42
CA TYR A 84 5.46 -5.11 7.35
C TYR A 84 5.95 -5.57 5.97
N ALA A 85 7.26 -5.67 5.80
CA ALA A 85 7.83 -6.11 4.52
C ALA A 85 7.36 -7.53 4.16
N LYS A 86 7.31 -8.43 5.14
CA LYS A 86 6.80 -9.79 4.92
C LYS A 86 5.32 -9.79 4.55
N VAL A 87 4.52 -9.00 5.24
CA VAL A 87 3.09 -8.91 4.95
C VAL A 87 2.86 -8.38 3.53
N PHE A 88 3.66 -7.41 3.11
CA PHE A 88 3.57 -6.85 1.77
C PHE A 88 4.28 -7.70 0.70
N ASP A 89 5.01 -8.73 1.12
CA ASP A 89 5.80 -9.57 0.21
C ASP A 89 6.81 -8.74 -0.59
N ILE A 90 7.56 -7.92 0.12
CA ILE A 90 8.61 -7.06 -0.46
C ILE A 90 9.87 -7.19 0.39
N ASP A 91 10.99 -6.74 -0.17
CA ASP A 91 12.24 -6.65 0.58
C ASP A 91 12.17 -5.48 1.56
N LEU A 92 12.85 -5.63 2.69
CA LEU A 92 12.90 -4.56 3.68
C LEU A 92 13.40 -3.25 3.06
N LYS A 93 14.36 -3.31 2.16
CA LYS A 93 14.89 -2.13 1.49
C LYS A 93 13.84 -1.42 0.64
N GLN A 94 12.95 -2.15 0.01
CA GLN A 94 11.87 -1.54 -0.75
C GLN A 94 10.98 -0.67 0.13
N LEU A 95 10.86 -1.04 1.39
CA LEU A 95 10.06 -0.28 2.35
C LEU A 95 10.85 0.88 2.95
N THR A 96 12.07 0.61 3.43
CA THR A 96 12.88 1.61 4.15
C THR A 96 13.50 2.65 3.23
N ASP A 97 13.88 2.23 2.01
CA ASP A 97 14.52 3.09 1.02
C ASP A 97 13.56 3.42 -0.12
N PHE A 98 12.28 3.47 0.17
CA PHE A 98 11.26 3.70 -0.82
C PHE A 98 11.45 5.03 -1.55
N ASP A 99 11.45 4.98 -2.88
CA ASP A 99 11.51 6.16 -3.72
C ASP A 99 10.16 6.33 -4.43
N PRO A 100 9.38 7.35 -4.07
CA PRO A 100 8.07 7.55 -4.69
C PRO A 100 8.12 7.84 -6.20
N ASP A 101 9.26 8.29 -6.71
CA ASP A 101 9.42 8.51 -8.15
C ASP A 101 9.76 7.21 -8.88
N HIS A 102 10.31 6.23 -8.17
CA HIS A 102 10.67 4.91 -8.72
C HIS A 102 10.23 3.84 -7.72
N PRO A 103 8.91 3.64 -7.56
CA PRO A 103 8.38 2.80 -6.47
C PRO A 103 8.78 1.33 -6.54
N ASP A 104 9.15 0.84 -7.71
CA ASP A 104 9.56 -0.56 -7.86
C ASP A 104 11.06 -0.78 -7.62
N THR A 105 11.80 0.31 -7.42
CA THR A 105 13.26 0.24 -7.24
C THR A 105 13.65 1.03 -5.99
N PRO A 106 14.27 0.40 -4.99
CA PRO A 106 14.73 1.14 -3.81
C PRO A 106 15.89 2.08 -4.18
N LYS A 107 16.02 3.11 -3.39
CA LYS A 107 17.13 4.06 -3.57
C LYS A 107 18.48 3.42 -3.36
#